data_06ce46f6afed11a9ed0f376240c97d2e
#
_entry.id   06ce46f6afed11a9ed0f376240c97d2e
#
_cell.length_a   1.000
_cell.length_b   1.000
_cell.length_c   1.000
_cell.angle_alpha   90.00
_cell.angle_beta   90.00
_cell.angle_gamma   90.00
#
_symmetry.space_group_name_H-M   'P 1'
#
loop_
_entity.id
_entity.type
_entity.pdbx_description
1 polymer ?
#
loop_
_entity_poly.entity_id
_entity_poly.type
_entity_poly.pdbx_seq_one_letter_code
_entity_poly.pdbx_strand_id
1 'polypeptide(L)'
;LIEHGLANNTDYRSAQLRVEEAEAALLSAKLAFLPAFAFAPQGAVSSFDSHKATQTYSIPITASWELDIFGKMRNAKKQAQALYAQSQDYRQAVRTQLIAGIANTYYSLLMLDAQLKISEQTASSWKETVNSTRALMNAGIVNETAVSQMEATYYSICTSILDLKEQINQVENSLVLLLADTPHTIQRGELENQQLPKHFSVGIPVYLLSNRPDVRAAEHALESAFYATNQARSAFYPSITLSGSAGWTNSAGAVITNPGKFLASAVGSLTQPLFARGQLLGQLKITKAQQEEARLSFEQALLNAGTEVNDALVQYHTARDKAVYFEKQIESLERAYKSTSLLMQHGTTTYLEVLTAQQGLLNAQLTQVANRFTEIQGVINLYQALGGGRE
;
A
#
# COMPACT_ATOMS: atom_id res chain seq x y z
N LEU A 1 -9.55 -16.28 -2.66
CA LEU A 1 -8.21 -15.67 -2.56
C LEU A 1 -8.27 -14.31 -1.87
N ILE A 2 -9.08 -13.35 -2.35
CA ILE A 2 -9.16 -12.00 -1.76
C ILE A 2 -9.58 -12.06 -0.29
N GLU A 3 -10.63 -12.79 0.07
CA GLU A 3 -11.08 -12.93 1.46
C GLU A 3 -10.00 -13.55 2.35
N HIS A 4 -9.30 -14.57 1.84
CA HIS A 4 -8.19 -15.20 2.54
C HIS A 4 -7.03 -14.21 2.78
N GLY A 5 -6.65 -13.45 1.75
CA GLY A 5 -5.63 -12.41 1.86
C GLY A 5 -6.02 -11.32 2.87
N LEU A 6 -7.26 -10.82 2.82
CA LEU A 6 -7.76 -9.82 3.78
C LEU A 6 -7.79 -10.33 5.24
N ALA A 7 -7.98 -11.62 5.44
CA ALA A 7 -7.97 -12.21 6.78
C ALA A 7 -6.57 -12.40 7.37
N ASN A 8 -5.56 -12.70 6.52
CA ASN A 8 -4.25 -13.17 6.97
C ASN A 8 -3.10 -12.23 6.67
N ASN A 9 -3.21 -11.34 5.66
CA ASN A 9 -2.12 -10.49 5.22
C ASN A 9 -1.56 -9.61 6.36
N THR A 10 -0.24 -9.66 6.53
CA THR A 10 0.48 -8.99 7.64
C THR A 10 0.44 -7.47 7.55
N ASP A 11 0.50 -6.91 6.34
CA ASP A 11 0.47 -5.46 6.13
C ASP A 11 -0.91 -4.89 6.44
N TYR A 12 -1.97 -5.59 6.03
CA TYR A 12 -3.33 -5.19 6.35
C TYR A 12 -3.63 -5.31 7.85
N ARG A 13 -3.17 -6.37 8.51
CA ARG A 13 -3.25 -6.51 9.99
C ARG A 13 -2.46 -5.44 10.71
N SER A 14 -1.27 -5.09 10.22
CA SER A 14 -0.48 -3.98 10.75
C SER A 14 -1.21 -2.63 10.61
N ALA A 15 -1.89 -2.41 9.47
CA ALA A 15 -2.72 -1.22 9.29
C ALA A 15 -3.92 -1.17 10.27
N GLN A 16 -4.52 -2.32 10.62
CA GLN A 16 -5.56 -2.40 11.66
C GLN A 16 -5.01 -2.01 13.03
N LEU A 17 -3.85 -2.53 13.42
CA LEU A 17 -3.20 -2.18 14.70
C LEU A 17 -2.86 -0.69 14.79
N ARG A 18 -2.45 -0.05 13.69
CA ARG A 18 -2.22 1.40 13.65
C ARG A 18 -3.50 2.21 13.92
N VAL A 19 -4.67 1.70 13.55
CA VAL A 19 -5.96 2.32 13.89
C VAL A 19 -6.20 2.23 15.40
N GLU A 20 -5.92 1.09 16.03
CA GLU A 20 -6.04 0.89 17.47
C GLU A 20 -5.06 1.80 18.25
N GLU A 21 -3.81 1.94 17.76
CA GLU A 21 -2.83 2.87 18.34
C GLU A 21 -3.33 4.32 18.29
N ALA A 22 -3.87 4.75 17.15
CA ALA A 22 -4.41 6.10 16.99
C ALA A 22 -5.68 6.33 17.84
N GLU A 23 -6.51 5.31 18.02
CA GLU A 23 -7.68 5.35 18.91
C GLU A 23 -7.24 5.50 20.37
N ALA A 24 -6.23 4.77 20.81
CA ALA A 24 -5.65 4.89 22.15
C ALA A 24 -5.05 6.29 22.38
N ALA A 25 -4.36 6.85 21.39
CA ALA A 25 -3.86 8.22 21.44
C ALA A 25 -4.98 9.26 21.53
N LEU A 26 -6.08 9.07 20.79
CA LEU A 26 -7.28 9.90 20.88
C LEU A 26 -7.95 9.79 22.25
N LEU A 27 -8.03 8.60 22.82
CA LEU A 27 -8.56 8.39 24.18
C LEU A 27 -7.70 9.15 25.19
N SER A 28 -6.37 9.04 25.10
CA SER A 28 -5.45 9.80 25.96
C SER A 28 -5.67 11.31 25.83
N ALA A 29 -5.82 11.84 24.61
CA ALA A 29 -6.11 13.26 24.38
C ALA A 29 -7.48 13.70 24.92
N LYS A 30 -8.49 12.81 24.94
CA LYS A 30 -9.79 13.06 25.56
C LYS A 30 -9.68 13.08 27.08
N LEU A 31 -8.96 12.14 27.67
CA LEU A 31 -8.79 12.03 29.13
C LEU A 31 -7.89 13.12 29.70
N ALA A 32 -7.03 13.75 28.88
CA ALA A 32 -6.19 14.87 29.30
C ALA A 32 -7.00 16.09 29.85
N PHE A 33 -8.31 16.17 29.57
CA PHE A 33 -9.20 17.20 30.16
C PHE A 33 -9.59 16.90 31.62
N LEU A 34 -9.34 15.72 32.12
CA LEU A 34 -9.63 15.32 33.50
C LEU A 34 -8.42 15.57 34.39
N PRO A 35 -8.62 15.82 35.71
CA PRO A 35 -7.52 15.91 36.64
C PRO A 35 -6.77 14.56 36.74
N ALA A 36 -5.43 14.67 36.81
CA ALA A 36 -4.57 13.51 37.10
C ALA A 36 -4.41 13.35 38.61
N PHE A 37 -4.50 12.12 39.09
CA PHE A 37 -4.29 11.77 40.49
C PHE A 37 -3.07 10.87 40.61
N ALA A 38 -2.22 11.13 41.63
CA ALA A 38 -1.07 10.30 41.94
C ALA A 38 -0.96 10.07 43.46
N PHE A 39 -0.56 8.87 43.84
CA PHE A 39 -0.14 8.54 45.20
C PHE A 39 1.38 8.55 45.26
N ALA A 40 1.96 9.51 46.00
CA ALA A 40 3.38 9.81 46.02
C ALA A 40 3.99 9.85 47.41
N PRO A 41 4.11 8.69 48.12
CA PRO A 41 4.69 8.67 49.45
C PRO A 41 6.19 9.04 49.37
N GLN A 42 6.62 9.86 50.30
CA GLN A 42 7.99 10.36 50.40
C GLN A 42 8.51 10.22 51.86
N GLY A 43 9.75 9.83 52.00
CA GLY A 43 10.49 9.85 53.25
C GLY A 43 11.85 10.46 53.05
N ALA A 44 12.29 11.31 53.96
CA ALA A 44 13.62 11.89 53.95
C ALA A 44 14.26 11.80 55.32
N VAL A 45 15.59 11.57 55.32
CA VAL A 45 16.43 11.63 56.50
C VAL A 45 17.48 12.71 56.25
N SER A 46 17.55 13.72 57.09
CA SER A 46 18.50 14.81 56.94
C SER A 46 19.23 15.05 58.25
N SER A 47 20.51 15.30 58.16
CA SER A 47 21.38 15.74 59.28
C SER A 47 22.14 16.96 58.84
N PHE A 48 22.21 17.97 59.67
CA PHE A 48 22.96 19.19 59.44
C PHE A 48 23.99 19.33 60.53
N ASP A 49 25.21 19.62 60.18
CA ASP A 49 26.36 19.87 61.06
C ASP A 49 26.56 18.76 62.13
N SER A 50 26.46 17.46 61.72
CA SER A 50 26.61 16.27 62.55
C SER A 50 25.59 16.16 63.71
N HIS A 51 24.53 16.95 63.68
CA HIS A 51 23.45 16.84 64.65
C HIS A 51 22.59 15.60 64.38
N LYS A 52 21.77 15.23 65.40
CA LYS A 52 20.88 14.08 65.33
C LYS A 52 20.01 14.13 64.06
N ALA A 53 20.03 13.07 63.28
CA ALA A 53 19.25 12.98 62.03
C ALA A 53 17.76 13.19 62.25
N THR A 54 17.16 14.06 61.44
CA THR A 54 15.73 14.32 61.46
C THR A 54 15.06 13.46 60.36
N GLN A 55 14.01 12.76 60.76
CA GLN A 55 13.23 11.93 59.82
C GLN A 55 11.90 12.63 59.51
N THR A 56 11.63 12.81 58.22
CA THR A 56 10.36 13.34 57.74
C THR A 56 9.69 12.34 56.81
N TYR A 57 8.37 12.26 56.84
CA TYR A 57 7.58 11.49 55.90
C TYR A 57 6.36 12.29 55.43
N SER A 58 5.91 11.96 54.24
CA SER A 58 4.68 12.48 53.67
C SER A 58 4.00 11.40 52.83
N ILE A 59 2.71 11.20 53.01
CA ILE A 59 1.92 10.17 52.33
C ILE A 59 0.72 10.90 51.70
N PRO A 60 0.92 11.70 50.61
CA PRO A 60 -0.13 12.47 49.98
C PRO A 60 -0.74 11.71 48.79
N ILE A 61 -2.04 11.95 48.55
CA ILE A 61 -2.66 11.87 47.25
C ILE A 61 -2.58 13.26 46.64
N THR A 62 -1.97 13.37 45.44
CA THR A 62 -1.84 14.63 44.69
C THR A 62 -2.82 14.64 43.54
N ALA A 63 -3.43 15.80 43.28
CA ALA A 63 -4.25 16.06 42.10
C ALA A 63 -3.62 17.21 41.28
N SER A 64 -3.61 17.07 39.98
CA SER A 64 -3.16 18.14 39.07
C SER A 64 -4.12 18.24 37.87
N TRP A 65 -4.55 19.45 37.57
CA TRP A 65 -5.49 19.74 36.49
C TRP A 65 -5.12 21.01 35.73
N GLU A 66 -4.84 20.88 34.42
CA GLU A 66 -4.59 22.02 33.53
C GLU A 66 -5.94 22.45 32.93
N LEU A 67 -6.27 23.75 33.06
CA LEU A 67 -7.49 24.32 32.49
C LEU A 67 -7.24 24.81 31.07
N ASP A 68 -7.99 24.29 30.10
CA ASP A 68 -7.83 24.61 28.67
C ASP A 68 -8.59 25.91 28.27
N ILE A 69 -8.11 27.05 28.74
CA ILE A 69 -8.73 28.36 28.43
C ILE A 69 -8.36 28.80 27.00
N PHE A 70 -7.10 28.58 26.59
CA PHE A 70 -6.56 29.05 25.30
C PHE A 70 -6.56 27.99 24.21
N GLY A 71 -7.18 26.84 24.45
CA GLY A 71 -7.43 25.83 23.43
C GLY A 71 -6.26 24.92 23.11
N LYS A 72 -5.20 24.86 23.93
CA LYS A 72 -4.06 23.97 23.75
C LYS A 72 -4.52 22.51 23.71
N MET A 73 -5.28 22.07 24.71
CA MET A 73 -5.78 20.69 24.83
C MET A 73 -6.88 20.41 23.79
N ARG A 74 -7.74 21.39 23.49
CA ARG A 74 -8.76 21.26 22.43
C ARG A 74 -8.12 21.02 21.08
N ASN A 75 -7.05 21.76 20.75
CA ASN A 75 -6.31 21.56 19.51
C ASN A 75 -5.57 20.22 19.49
N ALA A 76 -4.96 19.80 20.61
CA ALA A 76 -4.34 18.47 20.73
C ALA A 76 -5.36 17.34 20.52
N LYS A 77 -6.56 17.43 21.11
CA LYS A 77 -7.64 16.46 20.87
C LYS A 77 -8.09 16.43 19.42
N LYS A 78 -8.27 17.60 18.77
CA LYS A 78 -8.64 17.68 17.36
C LYS A 78 -7.55 17.13 16.45
N GLN A 79 -6.29 17.38 16.77
CA GLN A 79 -5.16 16.78 16.07
C GLN A 79 -5.20 15.24 16.18
N ALA A 80 -5.42 14.70 17.38
CA ALA A 80 -5.55 13.26 17.58
C ALA A 80 -6.78 12.67 16.84
N GLN A 81 -7.89 13.43 16.72
CA GLN A 81 -9.05 13.03 15.92
C GLN A 81 -8.71 12.94 14.43
N ALA A 82 -7.99 13.93 13.89
CA ALA A 82 -7.53 13.93 12.51
C ALA A 82 -6.57 12.77 12.23
N LEU A 83 -5.63 12.48 13.14
CA LEU A 83 -4.72 11.34 13.02
C LEU A 83 -5.45 9.98 13.08
N TYR A 84 -6.49 9.87 13.91
CA TYR A 84 -7.33 8.68 13.95
C TYR A 84 -8.09 8.49 12.63
N ALA A 85 -8.71 9.54 12.09
CA ALA A 85 -9.36 9.49 10.77
C ALA A 85 -8.37 9.15 9.65
N GLN A 86 -7.19 9.75 9.66
CA GLN A 86 -6.09 9.43 8.73
C GLN A 86 -5.71 7.95 8.78
N SER A 87 -5.60 7.36 9.99
CA SER A 87 -5.26 5.95 10.15
C SER A 87 -6.34 5.01 9.58
N GLN A 88 -7.62 5.39 9.70
CA GLN A 88 -8.72 4.65 9.11
C GLN A 88 -8.67 4.68 7.58
N ASP A 89 -8.41 5.85 7.00
CA ASP A 89 -8.26 5.98 5.54
C ASP A 89 -7.00 5.25 5.04
N TYR A 90 -5.90 5.29 5.79
CA TYR A 90 -4.70 4.50 5.48
C TYR A 90 -4.98 2.99 5.47
N ARG A 91 -5.72 2.47 6.47
CA ARG A 91 -6.17 1.06 6.49
C ARG A 91 -6.98 0.73 5.25
N GLN A 92 -7.88 1.63 4.83
CA GLN A 92 -8.70 1.44 3.63
C GLN A 92 -7.83 1.46 2.35
N ALA A 93 -6.82 2.32 2.28
CA ALA A 93 -5.86 2.35 1.16
C ALA A 93 -5.09 1.03 1.04
N VAL A 94 -4.58 0.51 2.16
CA VAL A 94 -3.89 -0.80 2.21
C VAL A 94 -4.84 -1.93 1.78
N ARG A 95 -6.10 -1.91 2.20
CA ARG A 95 -7.11 -2.88 1.77
C ARG A 95 -7.32 -2.85 0.25
N THR A 96 -7.53 -1.68 -0.33
CA THR A 96 -7.71 -1.50 -1.78
C THR A 96 -6.48 -1.98 -2.54
N GLN A 97 -5.29 -1.62 -2.08
CA GLN A 97 -4.03 -2.03 -2.67
C GLN A 97 -3.82 -3.55 -2.61
N LEU A 98 -4.17 -4.19 -1.50
CA LEU A 98 -4.07 -5.64 -1.34
C LEU A 98 -5.01 -6.37 -2.30
N ILE A 99 -6.27 -5.92 -2.43
CA ILE A 99 -7.24 -6.48 -3.38
C ILE A 99 -6.72 -6.37 -4.81
N ALA A 100 -6.24 -5.19 -5.21
CA ALA A 100 -5.69 -4.95 -6.53
C ALA A 100 -4.40 -5.77 -6.77
N GLY A 101 -3.54 -5.89 -5.76
CA GLY A 101 -2.32 -6.70 -5.82
C GLY A 101 -2.61 -8.18 -6.01
N ILE A 102 -3.54 -8.75 -5.23
CA ILE A 102 -3.96 -10.16 -5.38
C ILE A 102 -4.57 -10.39 -6.77
N ALA A 103 -5.45 -9.48 -7.24
CA ALA A 103 -6.07 -9.60 -8.56
C ALA A 103 -5.03 -9.51 -9.68
N ASN A 104 -4.14 -8.53 -9.67
CA ASN A 104 -3.08 -8.37 -10.67
C ASN A 104 -2.16 -9.59 -10.73
N THR A 105 -1.74 -10.11 -9.58
CA THR A 105 -0.86 -11.28 -9.51
C THR A 105 -1.58 -12.55 -9.99
N TYR A 106 -2.86 -12.73 -9.63
CA TYR A 106 -3.67 -13.85 -10.11
C TYR A 106 -3.85 -13.84 -11.64
N TYR A 107 -4.21 -12.68 -12.21
CA TYR A 107 -4.37 -12.58 -13.67
C TYR A 107 -3.03 -12.65 -14.42
N SER A 108 -1.92 -12.24 -13.80
CA SER A 108 -0.57 -12.49 -14.34
C SER A 108 -0.26 -13.99 -14.45
N LEU A 109 -0.67 -14.79 -13.45
CA LEU A 109 -0.55 -16.26 -13.54
C LEU A 109 -1.38 -16.83 -14.69
N LEU A 110 -2.63 -16.39 -14.86
CA LEU A 110 -3.47 -16.84 -15.98
C LEU A 110 -2.87 -16.48 -17.33
N MET A 111 -2.25 -15.31 -17.45
CA MET A 111 -1.52 -14.88 -18.65
C MET A 111 -0.35 -15.82 -18.94
N LEU A 112 0.49 -16.10 -17.95
CA LEU A 112 1.66 -16.96 -18.10
C LEU A 112 1.28 -18.40 -18.43
N ASP A 113 0.22 -18.95 -17.82
CA ASP A 113 -0.32 -20.26 -18.16
C ASP A 113 -0.81 -20.34 -19.61
N ALA A 114 -1.50 -19.29 -20.10
CA ALA A 114 -1.93 -19.22 -21.49
C ALA A 114 -0.73 -19.15 -22.45
N GLN A 115 0.30 -18.36 -22.11
CA GLN A 115 1.53 -18.28 -22.88
C GLN A 115 2.30 -19.61 -22.88
N LEU A 116 2.37 -20.30 -21.75
CA LEU A 116 2.99 -21.61 -21.62
C LEU A 116 2.26 -22.63 -22.51
N LYS A 117 0.93 -22.69 -22.46
CA LYS A 117 0.10 -23.58 -23.29
C LYS A 117 0.36 -23.37 -24.79
N ILE A 118 0.39 -22.11 -25.25
CA ILE A 118 0.71 -21.76 -26.66
C ILE A 118 2.14 -22.19 -27.03
N SER A 119 3.11 -21.92 -26.14
CA SER A 119 4.51 -22.28 -26.39
C SER A 119 4.73 -23.78 -26.45
N GLU A 120 4.09 -24.57 -25.58
CA GLU A 120 4.16 -26.05 -25.59
C GLU A 120 3.51 -26.64 -26.85
N GLN A 121 2.35 -26.11 -27.26
CA GLN A 121 1.70 -26.51 -28.52
C GLN A 121 2.59 -26.17 -29.73
N THR A 122 3.17 -24.98 -29.73
CA THR A 122 4.09 -24.56 -30.81
C THR A 122 5.36 -25.42 -30.82
N ALA A 123 5.97 -25.75 -29.69
CA ALA A 123 7.11 -26.64 -29.61
C ALA A 123 6.80 -28.05 -30.17
N SER A 124 5.62 -28.58 -29.91
CA SER A 124 5.16 -29.85 -30.50
C SER A 124 5.08 -29.78 -32.01
N SER A 125 4.46 -28.73 -32.58
CA SER A 125 4.39 -28.49 -34.01
C SER A 125 5.77 -28.30 -34.65
N TRP A 126 6.68 -27.56 -33.98
CA TRP A 126 8.05 -27.43 -34.43
C TRP A 126 8.81 -28.73 -34.47
N LYS A 127 8.65 -29.58 -33.47
CA LYS A 127 9.27 -30.91 -33.43
C LYS A 127 8.85 -31.76 -34.64
N GLU A 128 7.58 -31.71 -35.01
CA GLU A 128 7.07 -32.39 -36.19
C GLU A 128 7.66 -31.81 -37.47
N THR A 129 7.77 -30.49 -37.56
CA THR A 129 8.35 -29.78 -38.71
C THR A 129 9.86 -30.13 -38.88
N VAL A 130 10.62 -30.17 -37.77
CA VAL A 130 12.03 -30.59 -37.78
C VAL A 130 12.15 -32.04 -38.31
N ASN A 131 11.32 -32.96 -37.81
CA ASN A 131 11.34 -34.36 -38.24
C ASN A 131 11.00 -34.47 -39.74
N SER A 132 10.02 -33.78 -40.23
CA SER A 132 9.63 -33.74 -41.65
C SER A 132 10.74 -33.17 -42.53
N THR A 133 11.37 -32.06 -42.09
CA THR A 133 12.48 -31.41 -42.84
C THR A 133 13.72 -32.33 -42.86
N ARG A 134 13.99 -33.06 -41.79
CA ARG A 134 15.04 -34.06 -41.73
C ARG A 134 14.79 -35.22 -42.71
N ALA A 135 13.56 -35.66 -42.86
CA ALA A 135 13.18 -36.66 -43.87
C ALA A 135 13.38 -36.14 -45.30
N LEU A 136 13.03 -34.86 -45.57
CA LEU A 136 13.27 -34.20 -46.84
C LEU A 136 14.78 -34.05 -47.13
N MET A 137 15.60 -33.76 -46.12
CA MET A 137 17.08 -33.73 -46.28
C MET A 137 17.61 -35.10 -46.66
N ASN A 138 17.18 -36.18 -46.02
CA ASN A 138 17.58 -37.53 -46.34
C ASN A 138 17.15 -37.95 -47.76
N ALA A 139 16.08 -37.37 -48.29
CA ALA A 139 15.63 -37.52 -49.68
C ALA A 139 16.36 -36.62 -50.66
N GLY A 140 17.30 -35.78 -50.18
CA GLY A 140 18.06 -34.87 -51.03
C GLY A 140 17.31 -33.59 -51.52
N ILE A 141 16.13 -33.32 -50.92
CA ILE A 141 15.23 -32.17 -51.31
C ILE A 141 15.67 -30.87 -50.64
N VAL A 142 16.13 -30.93 -49.39
CA VAL A 142 16.62 -29.76 -48.62
C VAL A 142 18.02 -30.01 -48.11
N ASN A 143 18.73 -28.94 -47.75
CA ASN A 143 20.09 -29.03 -47.24
C ASN A 143 20.12 -29.13 -45.69
N GLU A 144 21.27 -29.49 -45.14
CA GLU A 144 21.50 -29.60 -43.68
C GLU A 144 21.27 -28.25 -42.97
N THR A 145 21.54 -27.11 -43.62
CA THR A 145 21.33 -25.79 -43.05
C THR A 145 19.86 -25.54 -42.66
N ALA A 146 18.93 -26.03 -43.48
CA ALA A 146 17.50 -25.94 -43.19
C ALA A 146 17.12 -26.67 -41.92
N VAL A 147 17.62 -27.90 -41.74
CA VAL A 147 17.37 -28.71 -40.52
C VAL A 147 17.97 -28.04 -39.29
N SER A 148 19.24 -27.60 -39.39
CA SER A 148 19.96 -26.96 -38.27
C SER A 148 19.28 -25.67 -37.80
N GLN A 149 18.75 -24.83 -38.72
CA GLN A 149 18.02 -23.62 -38.37
C GLN A 149 16.67 -23.93 -37.68
N MET A 150 15.96 -24.93 -38.16
CA MET A 150 14.70 -25.36 -37.52
C MET A 150 14.93 -25.97 -36.14
N GLU A 151 15.98 -26.76 -35.98
CA GLU A 151 16.40 -27.29 -34.69
C GLU A 151 16.78 -26.19 -33.71
N ALA A 152 17.56 -25.19 -34.15
CA ALA A 152 17.91 -24.03 -33.32
C ALA A 152 16.69 -23.27 -32.82
N THR A 153 15.70 -23.07 -33.70
CA THR A 153 14.44 -22.42 -33.32
C THR A 153 13.63 -23.27 -32.35
N TYR A 154 13.53 -24.58 -32.59
CA TYR A 154 12.88 -25.52 -31.68
C TYR A 154 13.49 -25.46 -30.26
N TYR A 155 14.84 -25.51 -30.17
CA TYR A 155 15.52 -25.44 -28.89
C TYR A 155 15.34 -24.07 -28.22
N SER A 156 15.28 -22.96 -28.99
CA SER A 156 14.96 -21.64 -28.47
C SER A 156 13.55 -21.58 -27.86
N ILE A 157 12.56 -22.23 -28.46
CA ILE A 157 11.21 -22.33 -27.88
C ILE A 157 11.25 -23.19 -26.61
N CYS A 158 12.00 -24.27 -26.60
CA CYS A 158 12.16 -25.11 -25.40
C CYS A 158 12.78 -24.34 -24.22
N THR A 159 13.79 -23.49 -24.46
CA THR A 159 14.35 -22.63 -23.40
C THR A 159 13.32 -21.62 -22.89
N SER A 160 12.57 -20.97 -23.81
CA SER A 160 11.49 -20.04 -23.40
C SER A 160 10.39 -20.71 -22.57
N ILE A 161 10.08 -21.99 -22.81
CA ILE A 161 9.15 -22.77 -21.98
C ILE A 161 9.69 -22.93 -20.55
N LEU A 162 10.98 -23.16 -20.39
CA LEU A 162 11.60 -23.26 -19.06
C LEU A 162 11.57 -21.91 -18.34
N ASP A 163 11.84 -20.81 -19.04
CA ASP A 163 11.75 -19.46 -18.51
C ASP A 163 10.33 -19.13 -18.07
N LEU A 164 9.30 -19.53 -18.84
CA LEU A 164 7.90 -19.34 -18.47
C LEU A 164 7.53 -20.15 -17.21
N LYS A 165 8.01 -21.38 -17.08
CA LYS A 165 7.79 -22.22 -15.89
C LYS A 165 8.44 -21.61 -14.64
N GLU A 166 9.62 -21.03 -14.78
CA GLU A 166 10.27 -20.31 -13.70
C GLU A 166 9.46 -19.06 -13.31
N GLN A 167 9.01 -18.26 -14.29
CA GLN A 167 8.19 -17.07 -14.04
C GLN A 167 6.85 -17.42 -13.36
N ILE A 168 6.20 -18.51 -13.78
CA ILE A 168 4.97 -19.00 -13.13
C ILE A 168 5.23 -19.30 -11.65
N ASN A 169 6.31 -19.99 -11.33
CA ASN A 169 6.66 -20.31 -9.96
C ASN A 169 6.93 -19.03 -9.13
N GLN A 170 7.66 -18.06 -9.69
CA GLN A 170 7.96 -16.78 -9.01
C GLN A 170 6.69 -15.97 -8.73
N VAL A 171 5.78 -15.90 -9.72
CA VAL A 171 4.51 -15.15 -9.56
C VAL A 171 3.56 -15.90 -8.61
N GLU A 172 3.56 -17.24 -8.62
CA GLU A 172 2.81 -18.07 -7.68
C GLU A 172 3.28 -17.84 -6.24
N ASN A 173 4.60 -17.85 -6.02
CA ASN A 173 5.20 -17.51 -4.72
C ASN A 173 4.85 -16.08 -4.27
N SER A 174 4.81 -15.12 -5.20
CA SER A 174 4.41 -13.75 -4.90
C SER A 174 2.94 -13.65 -4.48
N LEU A 175 2.06 -14.43 -5.12
CA LEU A 175 0.64 -14.50 -4.74
C LEU A 175 0.46 -15.14 -3.36
N VAL A 176 1.16 -16.24 -3.08
CA VAL A 176 1.14 -16.91 -1.77
C VAL A 176 1.64 -15.97 -0.66
N LEU A 177 2.67 -15.17 -0.94
CA LEU A 177 3.15 -14.15 0.00
C LEU A 177 2.08 -13.08 0.30
N LEU A 178 1.33 -12.62 -0.71
CA LEU A 178 0.21 -11.69 -0.50
C LEU A 178 -0.92 -12.31 0.33
N LEU A 179 -1.10 -13.63 0.23
CA LEU A 179 -2.08 -14.38 1.01
C LEU A 179 -1.60 -14.69 2.44
N ALA A 180 -0.32 -14.41 2.74
CA ALA A 180 0.37 -14.80 3.98
C ALA A 180 0.26 -16.30 4.28
N ASP A 181 0.48 -17.13 3.26
CA ASP A 181 0.41 -18.58 3.33
C ASP A 181 1.78 -19.22 3.03
N THR A 182 1.89 -20.53 3.20
CA THR A 182 3.07 -21.30 2.81
C THR A 182 3.04 -21.62 1.31
N PRO A 183 4.19 -21.76 0.63
CA PRO A 183 4.23 -22.06 -0.80
C PRO A 183 3.44 -23.33 -1.16
N HIS A 184 2.45 -23.17 -2.02
CA HIS A 184 1.63 -24.24 -2.56
C HIS A 184 1.09 -23.85 -3.94
N THR A 185 0.69 -24.85 -4.73
CA THR A 185 0.09 -24.62 -6.05
C THR A 185 -1.33 -24.09 -5.89
N ILE A 186 -1.61 -22.95 -6.54
CA ILE A 186 -2.91 -22.29 -6.48
C ILE A 186 -3.81 -22.82 -7.60
N GLN A 187 -5.01 -23.28 -7.23
CA GLN A 187 -6.04 -23.63 -8.21
C GLN A 187 -6.51 -22.37 -8.95
N ARG A 188 -6.51 -22.42 -10.26
CA ARG A 188 -6.82 -21.28 -11.13
C ARG A 188 -7.60 -21.68 -12.37
N GLY A 189 -8.31 -20.72 -12.94
CA GLY A 189 -9.08 -20.86 -14.17
C GLY A 189 -8.25 -20.58 -15.42
N GLU A 190 -8.92 -20.30 -16.53
CA GLU A 190 -8.30 -19.90 -17.80
C GLU A 190 -8.55 -18.41 -18.07
N LEU A 191 -7.58 -17.75 -18.70
CA LEU A 191 -7.65 -16.32 -19.02
C LEU A 191 -8.79 -15.99 -20.00
N GLU A 192 -9.03 -16.88 -20.94
CA GLU A 192 -10.08 -16.71 -21.99
C GLU A 192 -11.50 -16.68 -21.44
N ASN A 193 -11.73 -17.39 -20.32
CA ASN A 193 -13.05 -17.50 -19.69
C ASN A 193 -13.41 -16.29 -18.81
N GLN A 194 -12.51 -15.30 -18.69
CA GLN A 194 -12.73 -14.13 -17.84
C GLN A 194 -13.59 -13.08 -18.53
N GLN A 195 -14.71 -12.73 -17.89
CA GLN A 195 -15.63 -11.70 -18.39
C GLN A 195 -15.30 -10.35 -17.78
N LEU A 196 -15.11 -9.36 -18.63
CA LEU A 196 -14.88 -7.97 -18.22
C LEU A 196 -16.15 -7.13 -18.41
N PRO A 197 -16.31 -6.05 -17.63
CA PRO A 197 -17.36 -5.06 -17.88
C PRO A 197 -17.25 -4.48 -19.30
N LYS A 198 -18.36 -4.42 -20.02
CA LYS A 198 -18.36 -4.04 -21.45
C LYS A 198 -18.12 -2.55 -21.70
N HIS A 199 -18.46 -1.69 -20.75
CA HIS A 199 -18.35 -0.23 -20.91
C HIS A 199 -17.99 0.44 -19.58
N PHE A 200 -16.98 1.28 -19.62
CA PHE A 200 -16.75 2.31 -18.62
C PHE A 200 -17.12 3.66 -19.23
N SER A 201 -17.91 4.47 -18.51
CA SER A 201 -18.22 5.83 -18.96
C SER A 201 -16.96 6.69 -18.93
N VAL A 202 -16.68 7.36 -20.03
CA VAL A 202 -15.60 8.36 -20.12
C VAL A 202 -16.02 9.59 -19.31
N GLY A 203 -15.15 10.08 -18.44
CA GLY A 203 -15.41 11.26 -17.62
C GLY A 203 -15.84 10.91 -16.20
N ILE A 204 -14.84 10.67 -15.33
CA ILE A 204 -15.08 10.47 -13.90
C ILE A 204 -15.17 11.84 -13.24
N PRO A 205 -16.31 12.20 -12.60
CA PRO A 205 -16.44 13.47 -11.92
C PRO A 205 -15.39 13.63 -10.82
N VAL A 206 -14.80 14.81 -10.71
CA VAL A 206 -13.76 15.15 -9.73
C VAL A 206 -14.17 14.81 -8.27
N TYR A 207 -15.47 14.87 -7.96
CA TYR A 207 -15.95 14.50 -6.62
C TYR A 207 -15.70 13.02 -6.26
N LEU A 208 -15.52 12.12 -7.24
CA LEU A 208 -15.16 10.72 -6.95
C LEU A 208 -13.71 10.59 -6.46
N LEU A 209 -12.83 11.53 -6.83
CA LEU A 209 -11.45 11.57 -6.33
C LEU A 209 -11.41 11.88 -4.84
N SER A 210 -12.33 12.70 -4.33
CA SER A 210 -12.43 12.99 -2.89
C SER A 210 -12.83 11.76 -2.06
N ASN A 211 -13.31 10.71 -2.73
CA ASN A 211 -13.65 9.45 -2.08
C ASN A 211 -12.45 8.50 -1.93
N ARG A 212 -11.33 8.78 -2.55
CA ARG A 212 -10.13 7.95 -2.47
C ARG A 212 -9.54 7.98 -1.05
N PRO A 213 -9.17 6.81 -0.50
CA PRO A 213 -8.65 6.77 0.86
C PRO A 213 -7.28 7.45 1.01
N ASP A 214 -6.43 7.46 -0.03
CA ASP A 214 -5.14 8.16 -0.03
C ASP A 214 -5.30 9.69 -0.06
N VAL A 215 -6.25 10.21 -0.84
CA VAL A 215 -6.60 11.64 -0.88
C VAL A 215 -7.16 12.09 0.47
N ARG A 216 -8.06 11.31 1.06
CA ARG A 216 -8.62 11.60 2.39
C ARG A 216 -7.56 11.52 3.50
N ALA A 217 -6.66 10.54 3.42
CA ALA A 217 -5.54 10.46 4.37
C ALA A 217 -4.65 11.71 4.29
N ALA A 218 -4.39 12.24 3.09
CA ALA A 218 -3.65 13.48 2.90
C ALA A 218 -4.42 14.72 3.41
N GLU A 219 -5.74 14.77 3.24
CA GLU A 219 -6.61 15.80 3.81
C GLU A 219 -6.57 15.79 5.34
N HIS A 220 -6.70 14.63 5.98
CA HIS A 220 -6.59 14.51 7.43
C HIS A 220 -5.19 14.78 7.97
N ALA A 221 -4.13 14.53 7.17
CA ALA A 221 -2.77 14.95 7.50
C ALA A 221 -2.66 16.49 7.54
N LEU A 222 -3.26 17.18 6.57
CA LEU A 222 -3.33 18.65 6.54
C LEU A 222 -4.14 19.18 7.73
N GLU A 223 -5.27 18.55 8.05
CA GLU A 223 -6.08 18.90 9.22
C GLU A 223 -5.28 18.75 10.52
N SER A 224 -4.55 17.65 10.67
CA SER A 224 -3.65 17.40 11.82
C SER A 224 -2.58 18.48 11.94
N ALA A 225 -1.90 18.84 10.84
CA ALA A 225 -0.89 19.91 10.81
C ALA A 225 -1.46 21.30 11.14
N PHE A 226 -2.70 21.59 10.71
CA PHE A 226 -3.42 22.80 11.08
C PHE A 226 -3.63 22.87 12.60
N TYR A 227 -4.11 21.79 13.24
CA TYR A 227 -4.30 21.78 14.69
C TYR A 227 -2.98 21.82 15.46
N ALA A 228 -1.91 21.19 14.95
CA ALA A 228 -0.56 21.31 15.50
C ALA A 228 -0.05 22.75 15.49
N THR A 229 -0.30 23.48 14.40
CA THR A 229 0.02 24.91 14.31
C THR A 229 -0.77 25.75 15.32
N ASN A 230 -2.07 25.46 15.51
CA ASN A 230 -2.89 26.15 16.52
C ASN A 230 -2.46 25.82 17.95
N GLN A 231 -2.02 24.58 18.20
CA GLN A 231 -1.44 24.18 19.49
C GLN A 231 -0.14 24.96 19.77
N ALA A 232 0.75 25.11 18.76
CA ALA A 232 1.96 25.92 18.89
C ALA A 232 1.66 27.39 19.13
N ARG A 233 0.59 27.94 18.54
CA ARG A 233 0.09 29.30 18.85
C ARG A 233 -0.42 29.40 20.29
N SER A 234 -1.15 28.40 20.77
CA SER A 234 -1.69 28.36 22.13
C SER A 234 -0.60 28.37 23.19
N ALA A 235 0.62 27.87 22.88
CA ALA A 235 1.77 27.88 23.79
C ALA A 235 2.32 29.28 24.14
N PHE A 236 1.91 30.34 23.39
CA PHE A 236 2.25 31.71 23.71
C PHE A 236 1.36 32.33 24.79
N TYR A 237 0.25 31.73 25.13
CA TYR A 237 -0.68 32.19 26.14
C TYR A 237 -0.40 31.58 27.52
N PRO A 238 -0.90 32.21 28.61
CA PRO A 238 -0.71 31.65 29.94
C PRO A 238 -1.35 30.26 30.10
N SER A 239 -0.71 29.37 30.86
CA SER A 239 -1.33 28.13 31.34
C SER A 239 -1.85 28.31 32.75
N ILE A 240 -3.03 27.76 33.04
CA ILE A 240 -3.63 27.76 34.37
C ILE A 240 -3.66 26.31 34.85
N THR A 241 -2.98 26.05 35.95
CA THR A 241 -2.93 24.73 36.58
C THR A 241 -3.51 24.80 37.99
N LEU A 242 -4.46 23.95 38.28
CA LEU A 242 -4.96 23.69 39.65
C LEU A 242 -4.25 22.43 40.16
N SER A 243 -3.62 22.55 41.32
CA SER A 243 -2.97 21.42 41.96
C SER A 243 -3.44 21.35 43.42
N GLY A 244 -3.56 20.14 43.94
CA GLY A 244 -3.94 19.90 45.33
C GLY A 244 -3.24 18.66 45.87
N SER A 245 -3.08 18.62 47.18
CA SER A 245 -2.63 17.41 47.87
C SER A 245 -3.38 17.22 49.19
N ALA A 246 -3.65 15.98 49.50
CA ALA A 246 -4.24 15.61 50.79
C ALA A 246 -3.57 14.33 51.30
N GLY A 247 -3.15 14.33 52.57
CA GLY A 247 -2.46 13.16 53.15
C GLY A 247 -1.90 13.41 54.52
N TRP A 248 -1.15 12.48 55.04
CA TRP A 248 -0.49 12.56 56.33
C TRP A 248 0.97 12.91 56.18
N THR A 249 1.44 13.82 57.04
CA THR A 249 2.85 14.23 57.10
C THR A 249 3.25 14.57 58.53
N ASN A 250 4.54 14.33 58.88
CA ASN A 250 5.13 14.83 60.09
C ASN A 250 5.88 16.15 59.91
N SER A 251 5.88 16.72 58.69
CA SER A 251 6.52 17.99 58.40
C SER A 251 5.54 18.93 57.66
N ALA A 252 5.24 20.05 58.27
CA ALA A 252 4.48 21.14 57.66
C ALA A 252 5.40 22.37 57.51
N GLY A 253 6.14 22.45 56.43
CA GLY A 253 7.17 23.45 56.23
C GLY A 253 8.38 23.24 57.19
N ALA A 254 8.73 24.23 57.98
CA ALA A 254 9.80 24.16 58.95
C ALA A 254 9.44 23.41 60.28
N VAL A 255 8.17 23.11 60.51
CA VAL A 255 7.65 22.47 61.72
C VAL A 255 7.53 20.97 61.55
N ILE A 256 8.20 20.21 62.46
CA ILE A 256 8.13 18.74 62.49
C ILE A 256 7.25 18.36 63.70
N THR A 257 6.16 17.60 63.45
CA THR A 257 5.26 17.07 64.46
C THR A 257 5.25 15.55 64.43
N ASN A 258 5.31 14.91 65.60
CA ASN A 258 5.24 13.46 65.67
C ASN A 258 4.22 13.04 66.82
N PRO A 259 3.19 12.22 66.56
CA PRO A 259 2.86 11.62 65.24
C PRO A 259 2.41 12.66 64.22
N GLY A 260 2.57 12.33 62.94
CA GLY A 260 2.16 13.17 61.80
C GLY A 260 0.66 13.48 61.78
N LYS A 261 0.32 14.58 61.14
CA LYS A 261 -1.07 15.10 61.00
C LYS A 261 -1.53 15.10 59.55
N PHE A 262 -2.84 15.15 59.41
CA PHE A 262 -3.46 15.32 58.08
C PHE A 262 -3.23 16.74 57.58
N LEU A 263 -2.74 16.86 56.34
CA LEU A 263 -2.53 18.10 55.65
C LEU A 263 -3.29 18.06 54.33
N ALA A 264 -4.08 19.08 54.03
CA ALA A 264 -4.71 19.31 52.75
C ALA A 264 -4.26 20.69 52.19
N SER A 265 -3.90 20.73 50.93
CA SER A 265 -3.54 21.97 50.26
C SER A 265 -4.15 22.03 48.87
N ALA A 266 -4.51 23.23 48.44
CA ALA A 266 -4.95 23.51 47.06
C ALA A 266 -4.24 24.79 46.55
N VAL A 267 -3.71 24.75 45.34
CA VAL A 267 -2.96 25.83 44.75
C VAL A 267 -3.41 26.03 43.31
N GLY A 268 -3.80 27.26 42.97
CA GLY A 268 -3.98 27.69 41.57
C GLY A 268 -2.74 28.44 41.12
N SER A 269 -2.17 28.04 40.01
CA SER A 269 -1.01 28.72 39.42
C SER A 269 -1.31 29.19 37.99
N LEU A 270 -0.86 30.38 37.63
CA LEU A 270 -0.87 30.94 36.28
C LEU A 270 0.57 31.14 35.85
N THR A 271 0.96 30.47 34.78
CA THR A 271 2.30 30.54 34.25
C THR A 271 2.29 31.11 32.84
N GLN A 272 2.95 32.27 32.65
CA GLN A 272 3.13 32.92 31.34
C GLN A 272 4.60 32.88 30.95
N PRO A 273 4.99 32.20 29.83
CA PRO A 273 6.34 32.31 29.30
C PRO A 273 6.63 33.71 28.78
N LEU A 274 7.57 34.44 29.41
CA LEU A 274 8.01 35.75 28.93
C LEU A 274 9.17 35.64 27.94
N PHE A 275 10.11 34.73 28.22
CA PHE A 275 11.26 34.49 27.36
C PHE A 275 11.64 32.99 27.41
N ALA A 276 11.38 32.29 26.29
CA ALA A 276 11.62 30.85 26.13
C ALA A 276 12.81 30.57 25.18
N ARG A 277 13.83 31.41 25.17
CA ARG A 277 15.06 31.27 24.36
C ARG A 277 14.79 30.95 22.87
N GLY A 278 13.74 31.53 22.32
CA GLY A 278 13.32 31.31 20.93
C GLY A 278 12.57 30.01 20.64
N GLN A 279 12.39 29.09 21.61
CA GLN A 279 11.75 27.79 21.41
C GLN A 279 10.30 27.93 20.86
N LEU A 280 9.49 28.83 21.43
CA LEU A 280 8.10 29.02 21.00
C LEU A 280 8.04 29.57 19.56
N LEU A 281 8.92 30.52 19.22
CA LEU A 281 9.00 31.06 17.85
C LEU A 281 9.50 30.02 16.86
N GLY A 282 10.49 29.23 17.24
CA GLY A 282 11.02 28.13 16.45
C GLY A 282 9.93 27.08 16.18
N GLN A 283 9.25 26.63 17.24
CA GLN A 283 8.16 25.64 17.12
C GLN A 283 7.01 26.13 16.23
N LEU A 284 6.61 27.40 16.37
CA LEU A 284 5.57 27.98 15.50
C LEU A 284 6.00 28.05 14.03
N LYS A 285 7.29 28.37 13.77
CA LYS A 285 7.81 28.37 12.39
C LYS A 285 7.85 26.97 11.81
N ILE A 286 8.29 25.97 12.60
CA ILE A 286 8.33 24.56 12.19
C ILE A 286 6.91 24.07 11.85
N THR A 287 5.95 24.27 12.75
CA THR A 287 4.57 23.77 12.51
C THR A 287 3.88 24.48 11.34
N LYS A 288 4.17 25.78 11.08
CA LYS A 288 3.69 26.46 9.88
C LYS A 288 4.30 25.87 8.59
N ALA A 289 5.59 25.56 8.58
CA ALA A 289 6.24 24.92 7.45
C ALA A 289 5.65 23.53 7.20
N GLN A 290 5.47 22.73 8.26
CA GLN A 290 4.84 21.41 8.18
C GLN A 290 3.38 21.46 7.69
N GLN A 291 2.63 22.51 8.07
CA GLN A 291 1.28 22.72 7.55
C GLN A 291 1.29 23.01 6.04
N GLU A 292 2.26 23.80 5.56
CA GLU A 292 2.40 24.08 4.13
C GLU A 292 2.87 22.84 3.37
N GLU A 293 3.81 22.04 3.91
CA GLU A 293 4.20 20.75 3.34
C GLU A 293 3.00 19.80 3.21
N ALA A 294 2.15 19.73 4.25
CA ALA A 294 0.94 18.92 4.22
C ALA A 294 -0.07 19.41 3.15
N ARG A 295 -0.18 20.75 2.95
CA ARG A 295 -1.01 21.34 1.89
C ARG A 295 -0.52 20.92 0.50
N LEU A 296 0.78 21.05 0.26
CA LEU A 296 1.41 20.63 -1.01
C LEU A 296 1.26 19.13 -1.25
N SER A 297 1.39 18.32 -0.20
CA SER A 297 1.18 16.87 -0.27
C SER A 297 -0.27 16.52 -0.63
N PHE A 298 -1.25 17.23 -0.09
CA PHE A 298 -2.65 17.05 -0.44
C PHE A 298 -2.93 17.45 -1.91
N GLU A 299 -2.39 18.57 -2.38
CA GLU A 299 -2.47 18.96 -3.79
C GLU A 299 -1.86 17.89 -4.71
N GLN A 300 -0.68 17.37 -4.35
CA GLN A 300 -0.02 16.33 -5.13
C GLN A 300 -0.84 15.02 -5.14
N ALA A 301 -1.48 14.65 -4.03
CA ALA A 301 -2.35 13.47 -3.96
C ALA A 301 -3.55 13.61 -4.93
N LEU A 302 -4.15 14.81 -5.03
CA LEU A 302 -5.24 15.09 -5.98
C LEU A 302 -4.79 14.97 -7.43
N LEU A 303 -3.60 15.53 -7.76
CA LEU A 303 -3.03 15.46 -9.10
C LEU A 303 -2.72 14.00 -9.49
N ASN A 304 -2.09 13.25 -8.60
CA ASN A 304 -1.80 11.83 -8.82
C ASN A 304 -3.08 11.04 -9.03
N ALA A 305 -4.10 11.26 -8.20
CA ALA A 305 -5.39 10.60 -8.33
C ALA A 305 -6.05 10.84 -9.71
N GLY A 306 -6.00 12.07 -10.21
CA GLY A 306 -6.50 12.39 -11.55
C GLY A 306 -5.71 11.71 -12.67
N THR A 307 -4.39 11.67 -12.55
CA THR A 307 -3.50 11.02 -13.53
C THR A 307 -3.73 9.50 -13.56
N GLU A 308 -3.78 8.85 -12.39
CA GLU A 308 -3.98 7.40 -12.30
C GLU A 308 -5.30 6.94 -12.92
N VAL A 309 -6.38 7.71 -12.70
CA VAL A 309 -7.67 7.42 -13.33
C VAL A 309 -7.59 7.54 -14.85
N ASN A 310 -6.97 8.62 -15.36
CA ASN A 310 -6.80 8.80 -16.79
C ASN A 310 -5.94 7.70 -17.41
N ASP A 311 -4.83 7.35 -16.77
CA ASP A 311 -3.92 6.32 -17.27
C ASP A 311 -4.59 4.94 -17.31
N ALA A 312 -5.36 4.58 -16.27
CA ALA A 312 -6.11 3.34 -16.23
C ALA A 312 -7.18 3.25 -17.34
N LEU A 313 -7.90 4.35 -17.61
CA LEU A 313 -8.87 4.43 -18.70
C LEU A 313 -8.21 4.31 -20.07
N VAL A 314 -7.11 5.04 -20.30
CA VAL A 314 -6.36 4.98 -21.56
C VAL A 314 -5.77 3.58 -21.77
N GLN A 315 -5.22 2.95 -20.72
CA GLN A 315 -4.72 1.58 -20.77
C GLN A 315 -5.83 0.60 -21.21
N TYR A 316 -6.99 0.66 -20.57
CA TYR A 316 -8.13 -0.20 -20.90
C TYR A 316 -8.59 -0.02 -22.35
N HIS A 317 -8.84 1.23 -22.79
CA HIS A 317 -9.31 1.50 -24.13
C HIS A 317 -8.29 1.10 -25.20
N THR A 318 -7.01 1.44 -24.97
CA THR A 318 -5.93 1.09 -25.90
C THR A 318 -5.78 -0.43 -26.05
N ALA A 319 -5.83 -1.18 -24.94
CA ALA A 319 -5.74 -2.63 -24.97
C ALA A 319 -6.94 -3.26 -25.72
N ARG A 320 -8.12 -2.73 -25.50
CA ARG A 320 -9.35 -3.16 -26.20
C ARG A 320 -9.29 -2.88 -27.70
N ASP A 321 -8.85 -1.70 -28.09
CA ASP A 321 -8.72 -1.34 -29.52
C ASP A 321 -7.67 -2.21 -30.22
N LYS A 322 -6.54 -2.51 -29.53
CA LYS A 322 -5.50 -3.42 -30.05
C LYS A 322 -6.01 -4.84 -30.24
N ALA A 323 -6.93 -5.33 -29.43
CA ALA A 323 -7.45 -6.70 -29.52
C ALA A 323 -8.01 -7.00 -30.92
N VAL A 324 -8.74 -6.05 -31.54
CA VAL A 324 -9.29 -6.20 -32.90
C VAL A 324 -8.19 -6.36 -33.96
N TYR A 325 -7.06 -5.68 -33.79
CA TYR A 325 -5.95 -5.79 -34.72
C TYR A 325 -5.17 -7.08 -34.53
N PHE A 326 -4.99 -7.53 -33.27
CA PHE A 326 -4.35 -8.82 -33.00
C PHE A 326 -5.13 -9.99 -33.58
N GLU A 327 -6.48 -10.01 -33.47
CA GLU A 327 -7.31 -11.05 -34.10
C GLU A 327 -7.06 -11.12 -35.62
N LYS A 328 -7.10 -9.98 -36.33
CA LYS A 328 -6.85 -9.92 -37.77
C LYS A 328 -5.41 -10.30 -38.13
N GLN A 329 -4.44 -9.92 -37.31
CA GLN A 329 -3.03 -10.27 -37.49
C GLN A 329 -2.83 -11.78 -37.40
N ILE A 330 -3.38 -12.41 -36.35
CA ILE A 330 -3.29 -13.86 -36.12
C ILE A 330 -3.95 -14.62 -37.27
N GLU A 331 -5.19 -14.25 -37.66
CA GLU A 331 -5.87 -14.87 -38.80
C GLU A 331 -5.06 -14.80 -40.08
N SER A 332 -4.39 -13.67 -40.33
CA SER A 332 -3.53 -13.49 -41.51
C SER A 332 -2.27 -14.35 -41.45
N LEU A 333 -1.64 -14.43 -40.25
CA LEU A 333 -0.46 -15.25 -40.03
C LEU A 333 -0.76 -16.74 -40.05
N GLU A 334 -1.92 -17.18 -39.57
CA GLU A 334 -2.38 -18.57 -39.69
C GLU A 334 -2.58 -18.98 -41.14
N ARG A 335 -3.21 -18.12 -41.95
CA ARG A 335 -3.34 -18.35 -43.40
C ARG A 335 -1.97 -18.38 -44.08
N ALA A 336 -1.06 -17.47 -43.73
CA ALA A 336 0.31 -17.43 -44.28
C ALA A 336 1.07 -18.72 -43.91
N TYR A 337 1.05 -19.12 -42.63
CA TYR A 337 1.74 -20.34 -42.20
C TYR A 337 1.18 -21.59 -42.88
N LYS A 338 -0.15 -21.70 -42.97
CA LYS A 338 -0.78 -22.85 -43.66
C LYS A 338 -0.40 -22.90 -45.15
N SER A 339 -0.42 -21.75 -45.83
CA SER A 339 -0.08 -21.67 -47.22
C SER A 339 1.40 -21.96 -47.51
N THR A 340 2.31 -21.36 -46.74
CA THR A 340 3.77 -21.58 -46.88
C THR A 340 4.15 -23.03 -46.56
N SER A 341 3.50 -23.64 -45.55
CA SER A 341 3.71 -25.05 -45.20
C SER A 341 3.32 -25.99 -46.37
N LEU A 342 2.17 -25.76 -47.00
CA LEU A 342 1.75 -26.51 -48.18
C LEU A 342 2.68 -26.31 -49.38
N LEU A 343 3.06 -25.05 -49.67
CA LEU A 343 3.99 -24.72 -50.76
C LEU A 343 5.35 -25.38 -50.55
N MET A 344 5.85 -25.45 -49.33
CA MET A 344 7.08 -26.13 -48.97
C MET A 344 7.00 -27.65 -49.27
N GLN A 345 5.88 -28.31 -48.92
CA GLN A 345 5.65 -29.73 -49.22
C GLN A 345 5.65 -30.02 -50.72
N HIS A 346 5.26 -29.04 -51.55
CA HIS A 346 5.29 -29.15 -53.00
C HIS A 346 6.59 -28.64 -53.63
N GLY A 347 7.58 -28.24 -52.82
CA GLY A 347 8.89 -27.77 -53.31
C GLY A 347 8.87 -26.42 -53.99
N THR A 348 7.81 -25.60 -53.82
CA THR A 348 7.60 -24.31 -54.48
C THR A 348 8.01 -23.11 -53.65
N THR A 349 8.35 -23.31 -52.36
CA THR A 349 8.85 -22.26 -51.46
C THR A 349 10.01 -22.74 -50.58
N THR A 350 10.68 -21.81 -49.93
CA THR A 350 11.82 -22.10 -49.07
C THR A 350 11.34 -22.36 -47.62
N TYR A 351 12.11 -23.17 -46.88
CA TYR A 351 11.89 -23.40 -45.43
C TYR A 351 11.89 -22.08 -44.63
N LEU A 352 12.61 -21.06 -45.10
CA LEU A 352 12.72 -19.76 -44.45
C LEU A 352 11.37 -19.04 -44.34
N GLU A 353 10.52 -19.14 -45.37
CA GLU A 353 9.19 -18.55 -45.36
C GLU A 353 8.26 -19.23 -44.31
N VAL A 354 8.35 -20.55 -44.23
CA VAL A 354 7.60 -21.30 -43.19
C VAL A 354 8.05 -20.92 -41.80
N LEU A 355 9.37 -20.86 -41.56
CA LEU A 355 9.99 -20.46 -40.32
C LEU A 355 9.58 -19.05 -39.91
N THR A 356 9.60 -18.08 -40.82
CA THR A 356 9.21 -16.70 -40.56
C THR A 356 7.73 -16.57 -40.27
N ALA A 357 6.84 -17.27 -40.99
CA ALA A 357 5.41 -17.25 -40.76
C ALA A 357 5.04 -17.86 -39.40
N GLN A 358 5.64 -19.00 -39.04
CA GLN A 358 5.38 -19.69 -37.79
C GLN A 358 5.91 -18.91 -36.58
N GLN A 359 7.09 -18.32 -36.67
CA GLN A 359 7.63 -17.46 -35.62
C GLN A 359 6.82 -16.18 -35.44
N GLY A 360 6.37 -15.58 -36.57
CA GLY A 360 5.45 -14.44 -36.55
C GLY A 360 4.13 -14.77 -35.86
N LEU A 361 3.55 -15.95 -36.16
CA LEU A 361 2.31 -16.43 -35.52
C LEU A 361 2.49 -16.62 -34.01
N LEU A 362 3.53 -17.31 -33.55
CA LEU A 362 3.81 -17.47 -32.12
C LEU A 362 3.92 -16.13 -31.41
N ASN A 363 4.71 -15.21 -31.97
CA ASN A 363 4.88 -13.89 -31.36
C ASN A 363 3.57 -13.10 -31.30
N ALA A 364 2.73 -13.16 -32.34
CA ALA A 364 1.43 -12.49 -32.34
C ALA A 364 0.47 -13.09 -31.30
N GLN A 365 0.41 -14.41 -31.14
CA GLN A 365 -0.40 -15.10 -30.15
C GLN A 365 0.05 -14.76 -28.72
N LEU A 366 1.35 -14.82 -28.41
CA LEU A 366 1.89 -14.45 -27.10
C LEU A 366 1.60 -12.99 -26.76
N THR A 367 1.71 -12.08 -27.76
CA THR A 367 1.41 -10.66 -27.57
C THR A 367 -0.07 -10.40 -27.38
N GLN A 368 -0.96 -11.15 -28.06
CA GLN A 368 -2.42 -11.08 -27.85
C GLN A 368 -2.79 -11.47 -26.42
N VAL A 369 -2.19 -12.54 -25.88
CA VAL A 369 -2.41 -12.97 -24.48
C VAL A 369 -1.96 -11.88 -23.51
N ALA A 370 -0.78 -11.28 -23.74
CA ALA A 370 -0.28 -10.17 -22.93
C ALA A 370 -1.18 -8.93 -23.03
N ASN A 371 -1.73 -8.63 -24.22
CA ASN A 371 -2.68 -7.54 -24.41
C ASN A 371 -4.00 -7.79 -23.65
N ARG A 372 -4.50 -9.03 -23.62
CA ARG A 372 -5.69 -9.38 -22.83
C ARG A 372 -5.47 -9.17 -21.34
N PHE A 373 -4.30 -9.55 -20.84
CA PHE A 373 -3.91 -9.23 -19.46
C PHE A 373 -3.83 -7.72 -19.22
N THR A 374 -3.26 -6.94 -20.17
CA THR A 374 -3.19 -5.47 -20.06
C THR A 374 -4.59 -4.83 -20.00
N GLU A 375 -5.58 -5.37 -20.73
CA GLU A 375 -6.98 -4.94 -20.65
C GLU A 375 -7.57 -5.18 -19.24
N ILE A 376 -7.35 -6.38 -18.68
CA ILE A 376 -7.80 -6.74 -17.32
C ILE A 376 -7.11 -5.83 -16.28
N GLN A 377 -5.80 -5.63 -16.42
CA GLN A 377 -5.03 -4.76 -15.54
C GLN A 377 -5.55 -3.32 -15.57
N GLY A 378 -5.97 -2.80 -16.73
CA GLY A 378 -6.62 -1.49 -16.84
C GLY A 378 -7.89 -1.39 -15.99
N VAL A 379 -8.70 -2.46 -15.94
CA VAL A 379 -9.89 -2.53 -15.07
C VAL A 379 -9.53 -2.55 -13.60
N ILE A 380 -8.52 -3.33 -13.21
CA ILE A 380 -8.06 -3.42 -11.82
C ILE A 380 -7.46 -2.09 -11.36
N ASN A 381 -6.65 -1.45 -12.21
CA ASN A 381 -6.07 -0.15 -11.94
C ASN A 381 -7.15 0.93 -11.80
N LEU A 382 -8.18 0.89 -12.64
CA LEU A 382 -9.33 1.79 -12.54
C LEU A 382 -10.10 1.57 -11.22
N TYR A 383 -10.34 0.32 -10.81
CA TYR A 383 -10.94 0.00 -9.52
C TYR A 383 -10.12 0.58 -8.36
N GLN A 384 -8.80 0.44 -8.39
CA GLN A 384 -7.90 1.01 -7.38
C GLN A 384 -7.92 2.55 -7.42
N ALA A 385 -7.82 3.16 -8.61
CA ALA A 385 -7.81 4.59 -8.80
C ALA A 385 -9.13 5.28 -8.40
N LEU A 386 -10.24 4.55 -8.35
CA LEU A 386 -11.54 5.04 -7.86
C LEU A 386 -11.75 4.80 -6.35
N GLY A 387 -10.77 4.26 -5.65
CA GLY A 387 -10.88 3.93 -4.22
C GLY A 387 -11.84 2.78 -3.94
N GLY A 388 -11.80 1.73 -4.76
CA GLY A 388 -12.61 0.53 -4.60
C GLY A 388 -12.35 -0.21 -3.27
N GLY A 389 -13.19 -1.21 -2.96
CA GLY A 389 -13.06 -2.03 -1.74
C GLY A 389 -13.60 -1.37 -0.48
N ARG A 390 -14.47 -0.37 -0.59
CA ARG A 390 -15.24 0.15 0.54
C ARG A 390 -16.30 -0.86 0.98
N GLU A 391 -16.48 -0.97 2.28
CA GLU A 391 -17.61 -1.70 2.88
C GLU A 391 -18.88 -0.88 2.82
#